data_4e06720351529283779d21e83a4e30d4
#
_entry.id   4e06720351529283779d21e83a4e30d4
#
_cell.length_a   1.000
_cell.length_b   1.000
_cell.length_c   1.000
_cell.angle_alpha   90.00
_cell.angle_beta   90.00
_cell.angle_gamma   90.00
#
_symmetry.space_group_name_H-M   'P 1'
#
loop_
_entity.id
_entity.type
_entity.pdbx_description
1 polymer ?
#
loop_
_entity_poly.entity_id
_entity_poly.type
_entity_poly.pdbx_seq_one_letter_code
_entity_poly.pdbx_strand_id
1 'polypeptide(L)'
;PEILPEEINEVRNDAIIATGRSDYPNQVNNLIGFPYIFRGALDVRSKTINEEMKVAASQAIAKLAREDVPDEVVAAMGGERPHYGKDYIIPSTFDPRLISVIPAAVAKAAMKSGVARKNIEDFEIYKEQLKQRLDPTVTIMQGINSFIKNNQKRIVFADGEDENTLKAAIAFKNSKLGIPILVGKESKIKEQIKNIGYSENFDIEIINSKDEEKRNKYVKHLFKKLQREQGLLERDCDRLVRNDRVIWATSMVACGDADGAVTGNTRRFGASLEKIKQVVDVRKGEIMFGLNMVVHKGKTIFIGDTSVHEYPTSEQMAEIAMSTARVVRLFGFDPKVAFVSHSTFGQPLTSRTKHIRDAVEILREKKVDFEFDGDMQPDVALNSEYEELYPFAKIVGKANILIMPGQHSAAISYKLMKTFGDTKVIGPLLIGLGLPIEIAPLRSSTSEVINLASIAAYSVSYTHLTLPTTPVV
;
A
#
# COMPACT_ATOMS: atom_id res chain seq x y z
N PRO A 1 15.55 38.42 -2.03
CA PRO A 1 16.10 38.86 -0.75
C PRO A 1 16.81 40.21 -0.95
N GLU A 2 16.82 41.02 0.09
CA GLU A 2 17.53 42.33 0.11
C GLU A 2 19.04 42.12 0.13
N ILE A 3 19.49 40.99 0.69
CA ILE A 3 20.88 40.52 0.69
C ILE A 3 20.87 39.08 0.17
N LEU A 4 21.79 38.79 -0.76
CA LEU A 4 21.91 37.43 -1.29
C LEU A 4 22.71 36.54 -0.32
N PRO A 5 22.38 35.24 -0.22
CA PRO A 5 23.13 34.30 0.62
C PRO A 5 24.63 34.26 0.32
N GLU A 6 25.02 34.45 -0.92
CA GLU A 6 26.43 34.52 -1.35
C GLU A 6 27.14 35.71 -0.68
N GLU A 7 26.52 36.88 -0.65
CA GLU A 7 27.07 38.09 -0.03
C GLU A 7 27.25 37.93 1.49
N ILE A 8 26.31 37.19 2.14
CA ILE A 8 26.44 36.86 3.56
C ILE A 8 27.62 35.93 3.79
N ASN A 9 27.78 34.91 2.96
CA ASN A 9 28.85 33.92 3.08
C ASN A 9 30.26 34.51 2.80
N GLU A 10 30.37 35.59 2.06
CA GLU A 10 31.62 36.32 1.90
C GLU A 10 32.07 37.00 3.20
N VAL A 11 31.14 37.39 4.05
CA VAL A 11 31.41 38.10 5.31
C VAL A 11 31.46 37.16 6.52
N ARG A 12 30.62 36.09 6.53
CA ARG A 12 30.49 35.15 7.65
C ARG A 12 30.23 33.74 7.20
N ASN A 13 31.01 32.78 7.68
CA ASN A 13 30.82 31.35 7.40
C ASN A 13 29.90 30.62 8.39
N ASP A 14 29.55 31.25 9.53
CA ASP A 14 28.77 30.69 10.63
C ASP A 14 27.27 31.07 10.58
N ALA A 15 26.87 31.87 9.59
CA ALA A 15 25.48 32.30 9.47
C ALA A 15 24.53 31.14 9.12
N ILE A 16 23.35 31.10 9.74
CA ILE A 16 22.20 30.27 9.35
C ILE A 16 21.29 31.17 8.54
N ILE A 17 21.06 30.82 7.29
CA ILE A 17 20.31 31.65 6.35
C ILE A 17 18.97 30.99 6.03
N ALA A 18 17.91 31.78 6.04
CA ALA A 18 16.57 31.38 5.59
C ALA A 18 16.00 32.48 4.69
N THR A 19 15.38 32.10 3.58
CA THR A 19 14.87 33.04 2.57
C THR A 19 13.55 32.54 1.97
N GLY A 20 12.75 33.44 1.41
CA GLY A 20 11.53 33.08 0.69
C GLY A 20 11.76 32.40 -0.67
N ARG A 21 12.98 32.39 -1.19
CA ARG A 21 13.31 31.78 -2.48
C ARG A 21 13.39 30.25 -2.38
N SER A 22 12.88 29.57 -3.40
CA SER A 22 12.83 28.09 -3.46
C SER A 22 14.14 27.45 -3.91
N ASP A 23 15.08 28.22 -4.44
CA ASP A 23 16.39 27.79 -4.94
C ASP A 23 17.49 27.84 -3.85
N TYR A 24 17.14 28.21 -2.61
CA TYR A 24 18.04 28.19 -1.46
C TYR A 24 17.55 27.28 -0.36
N PRO A 25 18.46 26.79 0.51
CA PRO A 25 18.09 26.07 1.73
C PRO A 25 17.18 26.90 2.67
N ASN A 26 16.45 26.22 3.53
CA ASN A 26 15.59 26.83 4.54
C ASN A 26 14.55 27.80 3.95
N GLN A 27 13.84 27.37 2.91
CA GLN A 27 12.80 28.21 2.32
C GLN A 27 11.71 28.54 3.36
N VAL A 28 11.49 29.84 3.60
CA VAL A 28 10.36 30.34 4.36
C VAL A 28 9.17 30.50 3.42
N ASN A 29 8.22 29.58 3.52
CA ASN A 29 7.06 29.55 2.64
C ASN A 29 5.77 29.58 3.45
N ASN A 30 4.81 30.43 3.05
CA ASN A 30 3.50 30.52 3.67
C ASN A 30 2.74 29.18 3.69
N LEU A 31 2.99 28.29 2.72
CA LEU A 31 2.39 26.97 2.63
C LEU A 31 2.72 26.05 3.82
N ILE A 32 3.79 26.33 4.56
CA ILE A 32 4.18 25.54 5.74
C ILE A 32 3.29 25.90 6.95
N GLY A 33 2.85 27.15 7.06
CA GLY A 33 2.12 27.67 8.21
C GLY A 33 0.64 27.89 7.99
N PHE A 34 0.29 28.73 7.03
CA PHE A 34 -1.08 29.26 6.87
C PHE A 34 -2.19 28.21 6.76
N PRO A 35 -2.12 27.22 5.86
CA PRO A 35 -3.23 26.28 5.71
C PRO A 35 -3.49 25.50 7.00
N TYR A 36 -2.43 25.17 7.72
CA TYR A 36 -2.47 24.31 8.89
C TYR A 36 -2.86 25.05 10.17
N ILE A 37 -2.45 26.33 10.32
CA ILE A 37 -2.90 27.21 11.41
C ILE A 37 -4.40 27.41 11.31
N PHE A 38 -4.92 27.77 10.13
CA PHE A 38 -6.36 27.92 9.90
C PHE A 38 -7.08 26.60 10.14
N ARG A 39 -6.53 25.47 9.71
CA ARG A 39 -7.14 24.16 9.93
C ARG A 39 -7.34 23.87 11.40
N GLY A 40 -6.30 24.03 12.21
CA GLY A 40 -6.38 23.82 13.66
C GLY A 40 -7.36 24.76 14.35
N ALA A 41 -7.38 26.04 13.94
CA ALA A 41 -8.31 27.04 14.49
C ALA A 41 -9.77 26.73 14.13
N LEU A 42 -10.06 26.34 12.88
CA LEU A 42 -11.40 26.02 12.40
C LEU A 42 -11.96 24.74 13.04
N ASP A 43 -11.14 23.71 13.24
CA ASP A 43 -11.59 22.44 13.78
C ASP A 43 -12.06 22.56 15.24
N VAL A 44 -11.44 23.45 16.02
CA VAL A 44 -11.90 23.79 17.39
C VAL A 44 -12.84 24.98 17.42
N ARG A 45 -13.25 25.52 16.26
CA ARG A 45 -14.11 26.71 16.13
C ARG A 45 -13.60 27.89 16.97
N SER A 46 -12.30 28.16 16.88
CA SER A 46 -11.65 29.20 17.64
C SER A 46 -12.26 30.56 17.35
N LYS A 47 -12.37 31.40 18.39
CA LYS A 47 -12.89 32.79 18.28
C LYS A 47 -11.91 33.72 17.57
N THR A 48 -10.61 33.40 17.71
CA THR A 48 -9.50 34.18 17.14
C THR A 48 -8.28 33.26 16.98
N ILE A 49 -7.28 33.70 16.21
CA ILE A 49 -5.96 33.11 16.17
C ILE A 49 -5.06 34.01 17.02
N ASN A 50 -4.77 33.56 18.26
CA ASN A 50 -3.96 34.30 19.22
C ASN A 50 -2.47 33.98 19.10
N GLU A 51 -1.63 34.64 19.90
CA GLU A 51 -0.17 34.47 19.85
C GLU A 51 0.25 33.07 20.33
N GLU A 52 -0.44 32.48 21.30
CA GLU A 52 -0.16 31.13 21.78
C GLU A 52 -0.33 30.08 20.66
N MET A 53 -1.32 30.26 19.80
CA MET A 53 -1.55 29.38 18.64
C MET A 53 -0.45 29.54 17.58
N LYS A 54 0.01 30.76 17.31
CA LYS A 54 1.10 31.04 16.38
C LYS A 54 2.43 30.48 16.88
N VAL A 55 2.73 30.68 18.16
CA VAL A 55 3.92 30.11 18.81
C VAL A 55 3.89 28.59 18.79
N ALA A 56 2.73 27.98 19.07
CA ALA A 56 2.59 26.52 19.00
C ALA A 56 2.82 25.98 17.59
N ALA A 57 2.37 26.67 16.56
CA ALA A 57 2.63 26.30 15.16
C ALA A 57 4.13 26.37 14.85
N SER A 58 4.82 27.44 15.22
CA SER A 58 6.26 27.62 15.01
C SER A 58 7.08 26.55 15.74
N GLN A 59 6.73 26.22 16.98
CA GLN A 59 7.37 25.16 17.74
C GLN A 59 7.15 23.79 17.12
N ALA A 60 5.96 23.52 16.57
CA ALA A 60 5.63 22.28 15.90
C ALA A 60 6.46 22.11 14.60
N ILE A 61 6.61 23.19 13.83
CA ILE A 61 7.47 23.22 12.63
C ILE A 61 8.94 22.96 13.02
N ALA A 62 9.44 23.65 14.01
CA ALA A 62 10.82 23.49 14.48
C ALA A 62 11.12 22.08 15.04
N LYS A 63 10.14 21.45 15.69
CA LYS A 63 10.25 20.06 16.13
C LYS A 63 10.28 19.10 14.95
N LEU A 64 9.39 19.29 13.98
CA LEU A 64 9.30 18.44 12.80
C LEU A 64 10.59 18.45 11.97
N ALA A 65 11.27 19.59 11.87
CA ALA A 65 12.57 19.70 11.19
C ALA A 65 13.68 18.86 11.84
N ARG A 66 13.54 18.48 13.11
CA ARG A 66 14.49 17.63 13.86
C ARG A 66 14.22 16.15 13.77
N GLU A 67 13.08 15.78 13.22
CA GLU A 67 12.70 14.37 13.01
C GLU A 67 13.25 13.88 11.67
N ASP A 68 13.45 12.56 11.55
CA ASP A 68 13.86 11.95 10.27
C ASP A 68 12.88 12.29 9.17
N VAL A 69 13.44 12.65 8.00
CA VAL A 69 12.65 13.03 6.83
C VAL A 69 12.15 11.78 6.11
N PRO A 70 10.83 11.66 5.85
CA PRO A 70 10.25 10.53 5.12
C PRO A 70 10.83 10.38 3.71
N ASP A 71 10.91 9.13 3.23
CA ASP A 71 11.45 8.81 1.89
C ASP A 71 10.70 9.54 0.75
N GLU A 72 9.40 9.76 0.92
CA GLU A 72 8.56 10.51 -0.03
C GLU A 72 9.03 11.97 -0.18
N VAL A 73 9.42 12.58 0.93
CA VAL A 73 9.94 13.96 0.95
C VAL A 73 11.34 14.00 0.37
N VAL A 74 12.18 13.01 0.68
CA VAL A 74 13.53 12.87 0.11
C VAL A 74 13.46 12.77 -1.42
N ALA A 75 12.54 11.96 -1.94
CA ALA A 75 12.32 11.83 -3.38
C ALA A 75 11.87 13.16 -4.02
N ALA A 76 11.00 13.92 -3.36
CA ALA A 76 10.53 15.23 -3.82
C ALA A 76 11.62 16.31 -3.78
N MET A 77 12.66 16.13 -2.95
CA MET A 77 13.78 17.05 -2.79
C MET A 77 15.03 16.69 -3.64
N GLY A 78 14.91 15.77 -4.59
CA GLY A 78 16.01 15.42 -5.49
C GLY A 78 16.84 14.21 -5.05
N GLY A 79 16.42 13.48 -4.02
CA GLY A 79 16.98 12.18 -3.63
C GLY A 79 18.04 12.19 -2.54
N GLU A 80 18.54 13.34 -2.12
CA GLU A 80 19.41 13.47 -0.95
C GLU A 80 18.57 13.66 0.32
N ARG A 81 18.86 12.86 1.36
CA ARG A 81 18.14 12.96 2.65
C ARG A 81 18.67 14.15 3.44
N PRO A 82 17.87 15.20 3.65
CA PRO A 82 18.29 16.32 4.49
C PRO A 82 18.35 15.88 5.96
N HIS A 83 19.34 16.42 6.66
CA HIS A 83 19.50 16.27 8.11
C HIS A 83 19.37 17.63 8.78
N TYR A 84 18.79 17.64 9.99
CA TYR A 84 18.70 18.86 10.78
C TYR A 84 20.08 19.50 10.97
N GLY A 85 20.19 20.77 10.56
CA GLY A 85 21.44 21.50 10.58
C GLY A 85 21.32 22.87 9.90
N LYS A 86 22.45 23.49 9.58
CA LYS A 86 22.54 24.83 8.99
C LYS A 86 21.62 25.00 7.75
N ASP A 87 21.52 23.94 6.93
CA ASP A 87 20.80 23.97 5.66
C ASP A 87 19.40 23.34 5.74
N TYR A 88 18.97 22.83 6.90
CA TYR A 88 17.65 22.25 7.12
C TYR A 88 17.15 22.51 8.54
N ILE A 89 16.64 23.72 8.77
CA ILE A 89 15.96 24.12 10.02
C ILE A 89 14.44 24.27 9.83
N ILE A 90 13.97 24.25 8.59
CA ILE A 90 12.56 24.36 8.19
C ILE A 90 12.23 23.12 7.35
N PRO A 91 11.14 22.37 7.67
CA PRO A 91 10.74 21.22 6.87
C PRO A 91 10.29 21.64 5.46
N SER A 92 10.39 20.71 4.51
CA SER A 92 9.90 20.92 3.16
C SER A 92 8.40 21.19 3.14
N THR A 93 7.93 22.06 2.22
CA THR A 93 6.50 22.28 1.96
C THR A 93 5.76 21.02 1.50
N PHE A 94 6.49 20.04 0.99
CA PHE A 94 5.97 18.73 0.56
C PHE A 94 5.91 17.69 1.67
N ASP A 95 6.26 18.05 2.92
CA ASP A 95 6.20 17.11 4.03
C ASP A 95 4.75 16.80 4.43
N PRO A 96 4.25 15.56 4.19
CA PRO A 96 2.86 15.21 4.45
C PRO A 96 2.51 15.24 5.95
N ARG A 97 3.50 15.27 6.84
CA ARG A 97 3.28 15.34 8.30
C ARG A 97 2.78 16.71 8.75
N LEU A 98 3.02 17.77 7.95
CA LEU A 98 2.59 19.15 8.27
C LEU A 98 1.08 19.24 8.58
N ILE A 99 0.23 18.51 7.81
CA ILE A 99 -1.24 18.55 7.97
C ILE A 99 -1.72 17.98 9.31
N SER A 100 -0.98 17.08 9.91
CA SER A 100 -1.39 16.45 11.18
C SER A 100 -0.69 17.08 12.39
N VAL A 101 0.55 17.52 12.22
CA VAL A 101 1.36 18.02 13.34
C VAL A 101 0.99 19.46 13.71
N ILE A 102 0.92 20.35 12.72
CA ILE A 102 0.70 21.77 12.98
C ILE A 102 -0.75 22.05 13.45
N PRO A 103 -1.82 21.56 12.76
CA PRO A 103 -3.18 21.80 13.26
C PRO A 103 -3.42 21.22 14.64
N ALA A 104 -2.82 20.08 14.99
CA ALA A 104 -2.96 19.49 16.31
C ALA A 104 -2.33 20.39 17.39
N ALA A 105 -1.14 20.95 17.13
CA ALA A 105 -0.49 21.88 18.04
C ALA A 105 -1.31 23.17 18.22
N VAL A 106 -1.81 23.72 17.13
CA VAL A 106 -2.65 24.94 17.11
C VAL A 106 -3.97 24.71 17.85
N ALA A 107 -4.67 23.62 17.57
CA ALA A 107 -5.92 23.26 18.26
C ALA A 107 -5.72 23.11 19.78
N LYS A 108 -4.62 22.42 20.19
CA LYS A 108 -4.26 22.26 21.58
C LYS A 108 -3.98 23.59 22.27
N ALA A 109 -3.29 24.51 21.60
CA ALA A 109 -3.02 25.85 22.09
C ALA A 109 -4.32 26.68 22.22
N ALA A 110 -5.20 26.62 21.23
CA ALA A 110 -6.51 27.28 21.26
C ALA A 110 -7.39 26.80 22.42
N MET A 111 -7.38 25.50 22.72
CA MET A 111 -8.10 24.95 23.86
C MET A 111 -7.49 25.42 25.16
N LYS A 112 -6.16 25.38 25.28
CA LYS A 112 -5.43 25.81 26.49
C LYS A 112 -5.62 27.29 26.79
N SER A 113 -5.65 28.16 25.78
CA SER A 113 -5.85 29.59 25.92
C SER A 113 -7.32 30.02 26.04
N GLY A 114 -8.27 29.06 26.01
CA GLY A 114 -9.69 29.30 26.23
C GLY A 114 -10.41 29.99 25.03
N VAL A 115 -9.78 30.07 23.86
CA VAL A 115 -10.40 30.64 22.66
C VAL A 115 -11.15 29.60 21.81
N ALA A 116 -10.96 28.30 22.07
CA ALA A 116 -11.69 27.22 21.44
C ALA A 116 -13.17 27.17 21.89
N ARG A 117 -14.07 26.86 20.97
CA ARG A 117 -15.53 26.65 21.24
C ARG A 117 -15.92 25.17 21.11
N LYS A 118 -15.00 24.33 20.60
CA LYS A 118 -15.16 22.88 20.50
C LYS A 118 -13.87 22.22 21.02
N ASN A 119 -14.01 21.23 21.89
CA ASN A 119 -12.89 20.47 22.40
C ASN A 119 -12.61 19.23 21.51
N ILE A 120 -11.35 18.86 21.46
CA ILE A 120 -10.87 17.61 20.90
C ILE A 120 -10.49 16.73 22.07
N GLU A 121 -11.18 15.60 22.22
CA GLU A 121 -10.99 14.68 23.36
C GLU A 121 -9.73 13.82 23.17
N ASP A 122 -9.49 13.34 21.94
CA ASP A 122 -8.34 12.51 21.57
C ASP A 122 -7.56 13.12 20.41
N PHE A 123 -6.34 13.57 20.71
CA PHE A 123 -5.45 14.18 19.72
C PHE A 123 -4.80 13.18 18.77
N GLU A 124 -4.67 11.91 19.14
CA GLU A 124 -4.15 10.90 18.22
C GLU A 124 -5.20 10.56 17.16
N ILE A 125 -6.45 10.37 17.57
CA ILE A 125 -7.58 10.21 16.63
C ILE A 125 -7.69 11.44 15.72
N TYR A 126 -7.57 12.65 16.28
CA TYR A 126 -7.64 13.88 15.50
C TYR A 126 -6.53 14.00 14.45
N LYS A 127 -5.28 13.70 14.81
CA LYS A 127 -4.15 13.68 13.86
C LYS A 127 -4.40 12.68 12.73
N GLU A 128 -4.95 11.52 13.05
CA GLU A 128 -5.28 10.51 12.07
C GLU A 128 -6.39 10.97 11.11
N GLN A 129 -7.44 11.62 11.63
CA GLN A 129 -8.47 12.23 10.78
C GLN A 129 -7.92 13.30 9.84
N LEU A 130 -6.90 14.05 10.27
CA LEU A 130 -6.23 15.04 9.43
C LEU A 130 -5.40 14.37 8.31
N LYS A 131 -4.67 13.30 8.63
CA LYS A 131 -3.94 12.50 7.62
C LYS A 131 -4.87 11.89 6.57
N GLN A 132 -6.04 11.40 7.00
CA GLN A 132 -7.05 10.81 6.12
C GLN A 132 -7.54 11.78 5.03
N ARG A 133 -7.53 13.08 5.29
CA ARG A 133 -7.93 14.09 4.30
C ARG A 133 -6.97 14.24 3.12
N LEU A 134 -5.70 13.87 3.32
CA LEU A 134 -4.70 13.79 2.25
C LEU A 134 -4.67 12.42 1.57
N ASP A 135 -4.95 11.38 2.33
CA ASP A 135 -4.73 10.02 1.88
C ASP A 135 -5.78 9.04 2.43
N PRO A 136 -6.82 8.71 1.64
CA PRO A 136 -7.81 7.71 2.01
C PRO A 136 -7.23 6.33 2.33
N THR A 137 -6.02 5.99 1.82
CA THR A 137 -5.38 4.69 2.11
C THR A 137 -5.04 4.56 3.59
N VAL A 138 -4.77 5.67 4.26
CA VAL A 138 -4.46 5.70 5.70
C VAL A 138 -5.63 5.13 6.50
N THR A 139 -6.87 5.51 6.16
CA THR A 139 -8.06 5.01 6.85
C THR A 139 -8.21 3.49 6.71
N ILE A 140 -8.05 3.00 5.48
CA ILE A 140 -8.15 1.57 5.18
C ILE A 140 -7.07 0.80 5.95
N MET A 141 -5.82 1.24 5.82
CA MET A 141 -4.69 0.59 6.49
C MET A 141 -4.80 0.66 8.03
N GLN A 142 -5.38 1.72 8.59
CA GLN A 142 -5.65 1.81 10.02
C GLN A 142 -6.70 0.82 10.48
N GLY A 143 -7.80 0.67 9.72
CA GLY A 143 -8.81 -0.35 10.01
C GLY A 143 -8.17 -1.75 10.05
N ILE A 144 -7.38 -2.08 9.02
CA ILE A 144 -6.62 -3.32 8.93
C ILE A 144 -5.65 -3.45 10.12
N ASN A 145 -4.83 -2.44 10.37
CA ASN A 145 -3.82 -2.46 11.43
C ASN A 145 -4.45 -2.57 12.83
N SER A 146 -5.57 -1.91 13.09
CA SER A 146 -6.29 -2.02 14.36
C SER A 146 -6.83 -3.43 14.58
N PHE A 147 -7.34 -4.06 13.53
CA PHE A 147 -7.84 -5.44 13.58
C PHE A 147 -6.71 -6.44 13.84
N ILE A 148 -5.60 -6.37 13.10
CA ILE A 148 -4.48 -7.33 13.24
C ILE A 148 -3.72 -7.17 14.55
N LYS A 149 -3.68 -5.97 15.16
CA LYS A 149 -3.08 -5.76 16.50
C LYS A 149 -3.72 -6.65 17.57
N ASN A 150 -5.02 -6.88 17.46
CA ASN A 150 -5.77 -7.74 18.39
C ASN A 150 -5.71 -9.23 18.00
N ASN A 151 -5.25 -9.54 16.79
CA ASN A 151 -5.20 -10.88 16.21
C ASN A 151 -3.84 -11.14 15.57
N GLN A 152 -2.77 -11.01 16.34
CA GLN A 152 -1.40 -11.11 15.82
C GLN A 152 -1.14 -12.43 15.12
N LYS A 153 -0.59 -12.36 13.90
CA LYS A 153 -0.24 -13.49 13.03
C LYS A 153 1.26 -13.57 12.81
N ARG A 154 1.73 -14.78 12.56
CA ARG A 154 3.12 -15.05 12.22
C ARG A 154 3.32 -14.84 10.71
N ILE A 155 4.00 -13.79 10.32
CA ILE A 155 4.21 -13.42 8.92
C ILE A 155 5.67 -13.59 8.54
N VAL A 156 5.91 -14.37 7.47
CA VAL A 156 7.24 -14.61 6.92
C VAL A 156 7.62 -13.48 5.96
N PHE A 157 8.77 -12.90 6.18
CA PHE A 157 9.44 -11.96 5.28
C PHE A 157 10.54 -12.71 4.54
N ALA A 158 10.26 -13.13 3.29
CA ALA A 158 11.13 -14.05 2.55
C ALA A 158 12.48 -13.42 2.15
N ASP A 159 12.54 -12.11 1.98
CA ASP A 159 13.73 -11.37 1.58
C ASP A 159 14.45 -10.71 2.78
N GLY A 160 14.64 -11.46 3.88
CA GLY A 160 15.17 -10.94 5.15
C GLY A 160 16.58 -10.34 5.11
N GLU A 161 17.35 -10.61 4.05
CA GLU A 161 18.67 -10.00 3.80
C GLU A 161 18.57 -8.63 3.12
N ASP A 162 17.38 -8.23 2.64
CA ASP A 162 17.13 -6.93 2.01
C ASP A 162 16.84 -5.86 3.07
N GLU A 163 17.43 -4.68 2.91
CA GLU A 163 17.37 -3.61 3.90
C GLU A 163 15.93 -3.11 4.13
N ASN A 164 15.16 -2.87 3.07
CA ASN A 164 13.79 -2.39 3.19
C ASN A 164 12.87 -3.45 3.81
N THR A 165 13.05 -4.71 3.44
CA THR A 165 12.31 -5.84 4.02
C THR A 165 12.65 -6.02 5.49
N LEU A 166 13.91 -5.89 5.88
CA LEU A 166 14.35 -5.95 7.28
C LEU A 166 13.76 -4.81 8.11
N LYS A 167 13.86 -3.56 7.62
CA LYS A 167 13.21 -2.39 8.24
C LYS A 167 11.70 -2.57 8.39
N ALA A 168 11.06 -3.16 7.38
CA ALA A 168 9.63 -3.45 7.42
C ALA A 168 9.27 -4.48 8.50
N ALA A 169 10.03 -5.57 8.62
CA ALA A 169 9.82 -6.57 9.66
C ALA A 169 9.99 -5.98 11.08
N ILE A 170 11.01 -5.14 11.27
CA ILE A 170 11.24 -4.44 12.54
C ILE A 170 10.07 -3.51 12.87
N ALA A 171 9.66 -2.68 11.92
CA ALA A 171 8.55 -1.75 12.09
C ALA A 171 7.22 -2.49 12.34
N PHE A 172 6.97 -3.60 11.65
CA PHE A 172 5.82 -4.48 11.82
C PHE A 172 5.73 -5.02 13.25
N LYS A 173 6.87 -5.49 13.82
CA LYS A 173 6.97 -5.93 15.22
C LYS A 173 6.74 -4.79 16.20
N ASN A 174 7.48 -3.69 16.03
CA ASN A 174 7.44 -2.55 16.96
C ASN A 174 6.05 -1.91 17.02
N SER A 175 5.34 -1.90 15.89
CA SER A 175 3.95 -1.42 15.78
C SER A 175 2.91 -2.44 16.28
N LYS A 176 3.36 -3.61 16.77
CA LYS A 176 2.51 -4.73 17.23
C LYS A 176 1.50 -5.22 16.19
N LEU A 177 1.88 -5.19 14.91
CA LEU A 177 1.02 -5.62 13.81
C LEU A 177 1.01 -7.15 13.65
N GLY A 178 2.03 -7.84 14.18
CA GLY A 178 2.15 -9.29 14.16
C GLY A 178 3.54 -9.74 14.58
N ILE A 179 3.81 -11.02 14.39
CA ILE A 179 5.07 -11.69 14.73
C ILE A 179 5.84 -11.95 13.42
N PRO A 180 6.84 -11.15 13.09
CA PRO A 180 7.63 -11.34 11.88
C PRO A 180 8.61 -12.51 12.02
N ILE A 181 8.82 -13.24 10.90
CA ILE A 181 9.84 -14.27 10.75
C ILE A 181 10.68 -13.91 9.52
N LEU A 182 12.00 -13.83 9.67
CA LEU A 182 12.93 -13.50 8.59
C LEU A 182 13.53 -14.76 7.97
N VAL A 183 13.50 -14.86 6.66
CA VAL A 183 14.19 -15.91 5.91
C VAL A 183 15.49 -15.36 5.33
N GLY A 184 16.63 -15.98 5.68
CA GLY A 184 17.94 -15.60 5.16
C GLY A 184 19.11 -16.11 5.99
N LYS A 185 20.32 -15.74 5.59
CA LYS A 185 21.53 -16.09 6.32
C LYS A 185 21.65 -15.20 7.56
N GLU A 186 21.66 -15.82 8.74
CA GLU A 186 21.72 -15.11 10.03
C GLU A 186 22.87 -14.11 10.10
N SER A 187 24.07 -14.47 9.61
CA SER A 187 25.24 -13.58 9.60
C SER A 187 25.00 -12.30 8.80
N LYS A 188 24.36 -12.43 7.61
CA LYS A 188 24.06 -11.28 6.76
C LYS A 188 22.94 -10.40 7.35
N ILE A 189 21.91 -11.01 7.92
CA ILE A 189 20.84 -10.27 8.58
C ILE A 189 21.40 -9.50 9.77
N LYS A 190 22.24 -10.11 10.60
CA LYS A 190 22.89 -9.44 11.74
C LYS A 190 23.82 -8.29 11.30
N GLU A 191 24.54 -8.46 10.21
CA GLU A 191 25.36 -7.40 9.59
C GLU A 191 24.49 -6.23 9.16
N GLN A 192 23.38 -6.49 8.46
CA GLN A 192 22.45 -5.45 8.04
C GLN A 192 21.81 -4.71 9.23
N ILE A 193 21.45 -5.43 10.32
CA ILE A 193 20.93 -4.83 11.55
C ILE A 193 21.90 -3.79 12.10
N LYS A 194 23.21 -4.10 12.14
CA LYS A 194 24.26 -3.17 12.56
C LYS A 194 24.35 -1.96 11.64
N ASN A 195 24.31 -2.19 10.33
CA ASN A 195 24.43 -1.12 9.33
C ASN A 195 23.28 -0.10 9.42
N ILE A 196 22.08 -0.54 9.76
CA ILE A 196 20.90 0.33 9.93
C ILE A 196 20.79 0.94 11.35
N GLY A 197 21.78 0.69 12.22
CA GLY A 197 21.86 1.31 13.55
C GLY A 197 20.92 0.72 14.61
N TYR A 198 20.39 -0.49 14.42
CA TYR A 198 19.63 -1.18 15.46
C TYR A 198 20.56 -1.95 16.41
N SER A 199 20.14 -2.11 17.67
CA SER A 199 20.91 -2.83 18.70
C SER A 199 20.96 -4.33 18.41
N GLU A 200 22.03 -4.99 18.89
CA GLU A 200 22.24 -6.45 18.71
C GLU A 200 21.18 -7.32 19.42
N ASN A 201 20.43 -6.81 20.39
CA ASN A 201 19.31 -7.49 21.05
C ASN A 201 18.04 -7.50 20.19
N PHE A 202 18.19 -8.02 18.99
CA PHE A 202 17.13 -8.12 18.02
C PHE A 202 16.38 -9.45 18.20
N ASP A 203 15.18 -9.37 18.75
CA ASP A 203 14.31 -10.52 19.03
C ASP A 203 13.29 -10.73 17.89
N ILE A 204 13.79 -11.08 16.68
CA ILE A 204 12.98 -11.61 15.56
C ILE A 204 13.55 -12.96 15.16
N GLU A 205 12.66 -13.92 14.98
CA GLU A 205 13.04 -15.27 14.55
C GLU A 205 13.67 -15.24 13.13
N ILE A 206 14.88 -15.80 13.01
CA ILE A 206 15.59 -15.93 11.73
C ILE A 206 15.65 -17.40 11.36
N ILE A 207 15.15 -17.75 10.19
CA ILE A 207 15.10 -19.12 9.68
C ILE A 207 15.84 -19.22 8.36
N ASN A 208 16.50 -20.36 8.13
CA ASN A 208 17.15 -20.66 6.87
C ASN A 208 17.09 -22.16 6.51
N SER A 209 17.53 -22.51 5.31
CA SER A 209 17.48 -23.87 4.77
C SER A 209 18.41 -24.88 5.46
N LYS A 210 19.16 -24.50 6.52
CA LYS A 210 19.97 -25.41 7.34
C LYS A 210 19.14 -26.19 8.35
N ASP A 211 17.91 -25.75 8.67
CA ASP A 211 16.97 -26.48 9.50
C ASP A 211 16.51 -27.76 8.75
N GLU A 212 17.11 -28.89 9.10
CA GLU A 212 16.87 -30.14 8.38
C GLU A 212 15.49 -30.72 8.62
N GLU A 213 14.93 -30.55 9.80
CA GLU A 213 13.61 -31.05 10.15
C GLU A 213 12.54 -30.33 9.32
N LYS A 214 12.55 -29.00 9.34
CA LYS A 214 11.64 -28.17 8.52
C LYS A 214 11.85 -28.43 7.03
N ARG A 215 13.12 -28.50 6.60
CA ARG A 215 13.44 -28.79 5.18
C ARG A 215 12.82 -30.11 4.72
N ASN A 216 12.99 -31.19 5.47
CA ASN A 216 12.42 -32.50 5.12
C ASN A 216 10.88 -32.46 5.09
N LYS A 217 10.24 -31.73 6.02
CA LYS A 217 8.80 -31.50 6.02
C LYS A 217 8.33 -30.80 4.73
N TYR A 218 9.03 -29.73 4.33
CA TYR A 218 8.68 -28.94 3.13
C TYR A 218 8.97 -29.70 1.84
N VAL A 219 10.06 -30.46 1.78
CA VAL A 219 10.37 -31.33 0.63
C VAL A 219 9.27 -32.36 0.42
N LYS A 220 8.82 -33.05 1.47
CA LYS A 220 7.71 -34.01 1.38
C LYS A 220 6.41 -33.36 0.89
N HIS A 221 6.10 -32.18 1.40
CA HIS A 221 4.91 -31.41 0.96
C HIS A 221 5.00 -31.08 -0.53
N LEU A 222 6.13 -30.51 -0.96
CA LEU A 222 6.36 -30.11 -2.34
C LEU A 222 6.38 -31.31 -3.29
N PHE A 223 7.05 -32.41 -2.91
CA PHE A 223 7.12 -33.63 -3.69
C PHE A 223 5.73 -34.27 -3.90
N LYS A 224 4.90 -34.33 -2.86
CA LYS A 224 3.53 -34.85 -2.95
C LYS A 224 2.71 -34.16 -4.04
N LYS A 225 2.91 -32.84 -4.23
CA LYS A 225 2.25 -32.04 -5.25
C LYS A 225 2.92 -32.23 -6.62
N LEU A 226 4.23 -31.94 -6.73
CA LEU A 226 4.90 -31.75 -8.00
C LEU A 226 5.27 -33.06 -8.70
N GLN A 227 5.31 -34.20 -8.00
CA GLN A 227 5.60 -35.50 -8.63
C GLN A 227 4.60 -35.85 -9.74
N ARG A 228 3.33 -35.52 -9.59
CA ARG A 228 2.28 -35.76 -10.58
C ARG A 228 2.10 -34.62 -11.57
N GLU A 229 2.25 -33.37 -11.11
CA GLU A 229 2.02 -32.20 -11.94
C GLU A 229 3.20 -31.92 -12.89
N GLN A 230 4.43 -32.18 -12.45
CA GLN A 230 5.65 -31.80 -13.17
C GLN A 230 6.67 -32.94 -13.31
N GLY A 231 6.38 -34.14 -12.79
CA GLY A 231 7.31 -35.29 -12.86
C GLY A 231 8.60 -35.10 -12.05
N LEU A 232 8.61 -34.21 -11.04
CA LEU A 232 9.79 -33.95 -10.23
C LEU A 232 10.09 -35.10 -9.28
N LEU A 233 11.36 -35.35 -9.05
CA LEU A 233 11.84 -36.29 -8.05
C LEU A 233 12.04 -35.59 -6.71
N GLU A 234 12.07 -36.35 -5.61
CA GLU A 234 12.27 -35.80 -4.27
C GLU A 234 13.56 -34.99 -4.15
N ARG A 235 14.65 -35.40 -4.80
CA ARG A 235 15.91 -34.67 -4.88
C ARG A 235 15.80 -33.31 -5.57
N ASP A 236 14.86 -33.17 -6.53
CA ASP A 236 14.65 -31.92 -7.23
C ASP A 236 13.86 -30.96 -6.33
N CYS A 237 12.89 -31.48 -5.57
CA CYS A 237 12.17 -30.76 -4.54
C CYS A 237 13.11 -30.30 -3.40
N ASP A 238 14.05 -31.15 -2.93
CA ASP A 238 15.06 -30.74 -1.94
C ASP A 238 15.93 -29.59 -2.46
N ARG A 239 16.32 -29.63 -3.73
CA ARG A 239 17.07 -28.55 -4.35
C ARG A 239 16.28 -27.24 -4.41
N LEU A 240 14.99 -27.30 -4.73
CA LEU A 240 14.09 -26.14 -4.75
C LEU A 240 13.94 -25.54 -3.35
N VAL A 241 13.60 -26.35 -2.36
CA VAL A 241 13.42 -25.91 -0.97
C VAL A 241 14.71 -25.32 -0.39
N ARG A 242 15.85 -25.91 -0.72
CA ARG A 242 17.17 -25.50 -0.20
C ARG A 242 17.65 -24.17 -0.79
N ASN A 243 17.40 -23.93 -2.07
CA ASN A 243 18.01 -22.83 -2.81
C ASN A 243 17.06 -21.65 -3.11
N ASP A 244 15.76 -21.80 -2.86
CA ASP A 244 14.77 -20.77 -3.18
C ASP A 244 14.01 -20.32 -1.93
N ARG A 245 14.25 -19.07 -1.51
CA ARG A 245 13.62 -18.47 -0.33
C ARG A 245 12.10 -18.28 -0.48
N VAL A 246 11.60 -18.12 -1.72
CA VAL A 246 10.15 -18.01 -1.98
C VAL A 246 9.50 -19.37 -1.75
N ILE A 247 10.09 -20.45 -2.29
CA ILE A 247 9.64 -21.84 -2.03
C ILE A 247 9.68 -22.12 -0.53
N TRP A 248 10.78 -21.75 0.15
CA TRP A 248 10.90 -21.94 1.59
C TRP A 248 9.79 -21.22 2.36
N ALA A 249 9.65 -19.90 2.17
CA ALA A 249 8.65 -19.08 2.86
C ALA A 249 7.21 -19.55 2.59
N THR A 250 6.90 -19.87 1.34
CA THR A 250 5.59 -20.38 0.93
C THR A 250 5.31 -21.75 1.56
N SER A 251 6.32 -22.63 1.63
CA SER A 251 6.20 -23.94 2.28
C SER A 251 5.99 -23.83 3.79
N MET A 252 6.58 -22.82 4.46
CA MET A 252 6.29 -22.54 5.87
C MET A 252 4.80 -22.30 6.09
N VAL A 253 4.18 -21.48 5.25
CA VAL A 253 2.74 -21.19 5.34
C VAL A 253 1.93 -22.44 5.00
N ALA A 254 2.28 -23.16 3.93
CA ALA A 254 1.58 -24.37 3.51
C ALA A 254 1.63 -25.51 4.53
N CYS A 255 2.70 -25.59 5.30
CA CYS A 255 2.88 -26.60 6.35
C CYS A 255 2.45 -26.12 7.75
N GLY A 256 1.90 -24.92 7.91
CA GLY A 256 1.40 -24.38 9.18
C GLY A 256 2.46 -23.85 10.15
N ASP A 257 3.70 -23.65 9.68
CA ASP A 257 4.78 -23.09 10.49
C ASP A 257 4.75 -21.54 10.51
N ALA A 258 3.89 -20.94 9.69
CA ALA A 258 3.54 -19.53 9.70
C ALA A 258 2.11 -19.33 9.17
N ASP A 259 1.52 -18.16 9.42
CA ASP A 259 0.15 -17.86 9.03
C ASP A 259 0.06 -17.20 7.64
N GLY A 260 1.07 -16.44 7.25
CA GLY A 260 1.15 -15.75 5.96
C GLY A 260 2.58 -15.39 5.59
N ALA A 261 2.77 -14.88 4.37
CA ALA A 261 4.09 -14.49 3.88
C ALA A 261 4.07 -13.27 2.97
N VAL A 262 5.18 -12.51 2.97
CA VAL A 262 5.51 -11.48 1.99
C VAL A 262 6.84 -11.83 1.34
N THR A 263 6.88 -11.75 0.00
CA THR A 263 8.06 -12.05 -0.83
C THR A 263 8.17 -11.08 -1.99
N GLY A 264 9.20 -11.17 -2.81
CA GLY A 264 9.28 -10.49 -4.12
C GLY A 264 10.12 -9.22 -4.17
N ASN A 265 10.49 -8.59 -3.04
CA ASN A 265 11.19 -7.32 -3.01
C ASN A 265 12.53 -7.32 -3.77
N THR A 266 13.21 -8.47 -3.83
CA THR A 266 14.48 -8.66 -4.55
C THR A 266 14.33 -9.40 -5.88
N ARG A 267 13.10 -9.68 -6.33
CA ARG A 267 12.80 -10.46 -7.54
C ARG A 267 11.66 -9.82 -8.34
N ARG A 268 11.56 -10.16 -9.62
CA ARG A 268 10.42 -9.78 -10.45
C ARG A 268 9.17 -10.53 -9.98
N PHE A 269 8.03 -9.87 -10.01
CA PHE A 269 6.74 -10.40 -9.59
C PHE A 269 6.42 -11.77 -10.20
N GLY A 270 6.50 -11.91 -11.53
CA GLY A 270 6.22 -13.18 -12.22
C GLY A 270 7.12 -14.33 -11.76
N ALA A 271 8.41 -14.06 -11.49
CA ALA A 271 9.32 -15.08 -11.00
C ALA A 271 8.95 -15.59 -9.59
N SER A 272 8.47 -14.70 -8.71
CA SER A 272 7.96 -15.08 -7.39
C SER A 272 6.64 -15.84 -7.52
N LEU A 273 5.72 -15.37 -8.38
CA LEU A 273 4.42 -15.98 -8.62
C LEU A 273 4.57 -17.44 -9.09
N GLU A 274 5.46 -17.70 -10.05
CA GLU A 274 5.72 -19.07 -10.53
C GLU A 274 6.19 -20.00 -9.42
N LYS A 275 7.00 -19.49 -8.47
CA LYS A 275 7.45 -20.28 -7.33
C LYS A 275 6.31 -20.54 -6.32
N ILE A 276 5.47 -19.56 -6.09
CA ILE A 276 4.31 -19.69 -5.20
C ILE A 276 3.34 -20.75 -5.75
N LYS A 277 3.03 -20.73 -7.05
CA LYS A 277 2.17 -21.73 -7.71
C LYS A 277 2.67 -23.16 -7.57
N GLN A 278 3.99 -23.36 -7.51
CA GLN A 278 4.55 -24.69 -7.26
C GLN A 278 4.20 -25.24 -5.87
N VAL A 279 3.94 -24.38 -4.89
CA VAL A 279 3.67 -24.78 -3.50
C VAL A 279 2.19 -24.71 -3.15
N VAL A 280 1.48 -23.67 -3.60
CA VAL A 280 0.10 -23.36 -3.19
C VAL A 280 -0.82 -23.34 -4.41
N ASP A 281 -2.01 -23.92 -4.25
CA ASP A 281 -3.06 -23.91 -5.25
C ASP A 281 -3.93 -22.67 -5.17
N VAL A 282 -4.62 -22.38 -6.25
CA VAL A 282 -5.73 -21.43 -6.28
C VAL A 282 -6.86 -21.98 -5.42
N ARG A 283 -7.55 -21.13 -4.68
CA ARG A 283 -8.71 -21.53 -3.88
C ARG A 283 -9.79 -22.13 -4.78
N LYS A 284 -10.38 -23.25 -4.33
CA LYS A 284 -11.39 -23.97 -5.12
C LYS A 284 -12.55 -23.06 -5.49
N GLY A 285 -12.84 -22.97 -6.77
CA GLY A 285 -13.94 -22.15 -7.30
C GLY A 285 -13.62 -20.64 -7.39
N GLU A 286 -12.36 -20.24 -7.20
CA GLU A 286 -11.92 -18.86 -7.36
C GLU A 286 -10.90 -18.73 -8.51
N ILE A 287 -10.71 -17.52 -8.97
CA ILE A 287 -9.66 -17.15 -9.93
C ILE A 287 -8.56 -16.38 -9.19
N MET A 288 -7.31 -16.67 -9.52
CA MET A 288 -6.18 -15.93 -8.98
C MET A 288 -5.86 -14.74 -9.88
N PHE A 289 -5.77 -13.53 -9.31
CA PHE A 289 -5.44 -12.32 -10.06
C PHE A 289 -4.76 -11.27 -9.17
N GLY A 290 -4.15 -10.27 -9.79
CA GLY A 290 -3.54 -9.14 -9.10
C GLY A 290 -4.48 -7.93 -9.04
N LEU A 291 -4.73 -7.41 -7.83
CA LEU A 291 -5.55 -6.23 -7.60
C LEU A 291 -4.71 -5.07 -7.08
N ASN A 292 -4.74 -3.92 -7.75
CA ASN A 292 -4.15 -2.70 -7.24
C ASN A 292 -5.23 -1.74 -6.73
N MET A 293 -5.02 -1.21 -5.54
CA MET A 293 -5.73 -0.04 -5.04
C MET A 293 -4.91 1.21 -5.37
N VAL A 294 -5.51 2.14 -6.08
CA VAL A 294 -4.88 3.37 -6.57
C VAL A 294 -5.62 4.56 -5.97
N VAL A 295 -4.89 5.42 -5.27
CA VAL A 295 -5.44 6.65 -4.69
C VAL A 295 -4.80 7.86 -5.34
N HIS A 296 -5.64 8.71 -5.90
CA HIS A 296 -5.22 9.96 -6.54
C HIS A 296 -6.19 11.08 -6.15
N LYS A 297 -5.67 12.18 -5.60
CA LYS A 297 -6.44 13.37 -5.21
C LYS A 297 -7.72 13.03 -4.40
N GLY A 298 -7.58 12.12 -3.45
CA GLY A 298 -8.68 11.71 -2.57
C GLY A 298 -9.70 10.73 -3.18
N LYS A 299 -9.57 10.37 -4.45
CA LYS A 299 -10.37 9.31 -5.09
C LYS A 299 -9.62 7.97 -4.99
N THR A 300 -10.33 6.94 -4.59
CA THR A 300 -9.82 5.56 -4.57
C THR A 300 -10.43 4.76 -5.71
N ILE A 301 -9.60 4.13 -6.52
CA ILE A 301 -10.01 3.20 -7.57
C ILE A 301 -9.26 1.88 -7.42
N PHE A 302 -9.91 0.79 -7.82
CA PHE A 302 -9.35 -0.56 -7.82
C PHE A 302 -9.18 -1.03 -9.26
N ILE A 303 -8.02 -1.56 -9.60
CA ILE A 303 -7.69 -2.00 -10.96
C ILE A 303 -7.36 -3.49 -10.95
N GLY A 304 -8.11 -4.29 -11.66
CA GLY A 304 -7.92 -5.74 -11.85
C GLY A 304 -7.97 -6.12 -13.35
N ASP A 305 -7.27 -7.15 -13.82
CA ASP A 305 -6.11 -7.84 -13.27
C ASP A 305 -4.82 -7.13 -13.67
N THR A 306 -3.95 -6.90 -12.72
CA THR A 306 -2.70 -6.16 -12.96
C THR A 306 -1.47 -7.04 -13.12
N SER A 307 -1.59 -8.38 -12.93
CA SER A 307 -0.37 -9.17 -12.70
C SER A 307 -0.40 -10.63 -13.16
N VAL A 308 -1.54 -11.22 -13.49
CA VAL A 308 -1.66 -12.68 -13.72
C VAL A 308 -2.12 -13.03 -15.12
N HIS A 309 -3.21 -12.45 -15.62
CA HIS A 309 -3.79 -12.82 -16.91
C HIS A 309 -3.42 -11.80 -18.00
N GLU A 310 -2.58 -12.23 -18.92
CA GLU A 310 -2.19 -11.39 -20.07
C GLU A 310 -3.41 -11.07 -20.94
N TYR A 311 -4.23 -12.09 -21.23
CA TYR A 311 -5.47 -12.00 -22.01
C TYR A 311 -6.55 -12.83 -21.31
N PRO A 312 -7.28 -12.26 -20.33
CA PRO A 312 -8.35 -12.98 -19.65
C PRO A 312 -9.52 -13.26 -20.59
N THR A 313 -10.17 -14.41 -20.45
CA THR A 313 -11.42 -14.72 -21.16
C THR A 313 -12.58 -13.87 -20.62
N SER A 314 -13.71 -13.81 -21.31
CA SER A 314 -14.91 -13.07 -20.85
C SER A 314 -15.38 -13.61 -19.49
N GLU A 315 -15.34 -14.93 -19.28
CA GLU A 315 -15.66 -15.59 -18.03
C GLU A 315 -14.67 -15.20 -16.92
N GLN A 316 -13.36 -15.18 -17.23
CA GLN A 316 -12.34 -14.76 -16.31
C GLN A 316 -12.49 -13.29 -15.91
N MET A 317 -12.79 -12.40 -16.87
CA MET A 317 -13.05 -11.00 -16.57
C MET A 317 -14.27 -10.82 -15.65
N ALA A 318 -15.34 -11.56 -15.89
CA ALA A 318 -16.53 -11.54 -15.03
C ALA A 318 -16.21 -12.06 -13.62
N GLU A 319 -15.41 -13.12 -13.49
CA GLU A 319 -14.99 -13.65 -12.19
C GLU A 319 -14.03 -12.70 -11.44
N ILE A 320 -13.10 -12.06 -12.14
CA ILE A 320 -12.23 -11.01 -11.58
C ILE A 320 -13.09 -9.85 -11.05
N ALA A 321 -14.12 -9.43 -11.81
CA ALA A 321 -15.05 -8.38 -11.38
C ALA A 321 -15.78 -8.75 -10.09
N MET A 322 -16.38 -9.95 -10.01
CA MET A 322 -17.09 -10.43 -8.83
C MET A 322 -16.15 -10.56 -7.61
N SER A 323 -14.96 -11.10 -7.81
CA SER A 323 -13.97 -11.25 -6.74
C SER A 323 -13.44 -9.89 -6.27
N THR A 324 -13.20 -8.95 -7.20
CA THR A 324 -12.82 -7.57 -6.86
C THR A 324 -13.92 -6.87 -6.07
N ALA A 325 -15.19 -7.00 -6.45
CA ALA A 325 -16.31 -6.40 -5.74
C ALA A 325 -16.38 -6.90 -4.27
N ARG A 326 -16.15 -8.21 -4.04
CA ARG A 326 -16.05 -8.76 -2.68
C ARG A 326 -14.92 -8.10 -1.86
N VAL A 327 -13.73 -7.99 -2.44
CA VAL A 327 -12.57 -7.40 -1.76
C VAL A 327 -12.79 -5.92 -1.47
N VAL A 328 -13.38 -5.18 -2.40
CA VAL A 328 -13.67 -3.75 -2.27
C VAL A 328 -14.67 -3.48 -1.14
N ARG A 329 -15.66 -4.36 -0.95
CA ARG A 329 -16.57 -4.31 0.21
C ARG A 329 -15.84 -4.52 1.54
N LEU A 330 -14.83 -5.41 1.59
CA LEU A 330 -14.02 -5.60 2.79
C LEU A 330 -13.24 -4.35 3.18
N PHE A 331 -12.90 -3.52 2.19
CA PHE A 331 -12.27 -2.21 2.42
C PHE A 331 -13.29 -1.09 2.71
N GLY A 332 -14.58 -1.42 2.81
CA GLY A 332 -15.64 -0.47 3.19
C GLY A 332 -16.20 0.36 2.05
N PHE A 333 -15.97 -0.03 0.78
CA PHE A 333 -16.53 0.67 -0.38
C PHE A 333 -17.71 -0.07 -0.98
N ASP A 334 -18.66 0.69 -1.52
CA ASP A 334 -19.72 0.17 -2.38
C ASP A 334 -19.16 -0.07 -3.81
N PRO A 335 -19.15 -1.32 -4.31
CA PRO A 335 -18.52 -1.63 -5.59
C PRO A 335 -19.31 -1.11 -6.78
N LYS A 336 -18.65 -0.36 -7.67
CA LYS A 336 -19.16 0.15 -8.95
C LYS A 336 -18.17 -0.20 -10.06
N VAL A 337 -18.51 -1.22 -10.85
CA VAL A 337 -17.59 -1.89 -11.76
C VAL A 337 -17.74 -1.39 -13.18
N ALA A 338 -16.67 -0.82 -13.72
CA ALA A 338 -16.56 -0.52 -15.14
C ALA A 338 -15.66 -1.52 -15.88
N PHE A 339 -16.16 -2.12 -16.95
CA PHE A 339 -15.32 -2.86 -17.89
C PHE A 339 -14.71 -1.89 -18.89
N VAL A 340 -13.40 -1.71 -18.80
CA VAL A 340 -12.69 -0.65 -19.51
C VAL A 340 -12.22 -1.11 -20.89
N SER A 341 -12.36 -0.24 -21.87
CA SER A 341 -11.96 -0.44 -23.24
C SER A 341 -11.47 0.86 -23.89
N HIS A 342 -10.97 0.78 -25.10
CA HIS A 342 -10.75 1.94 -25.99
C HIS A 342 -12.05 2.40 -26.68
N SER A 343 -13.13 1.63 -26.60
CA SER A 343 -14.47 1.91 -27.10
C SER A 343 -15.43 2.26 -25.98
N THR A 344 -16.55 2.86 -26.32
CA THR A 344 -17.64 3.12 -25.39
C THR A 344 -18.94 2.58 -25.99
N PHE A 345 -19.59 1.63 -25.30
CA PHE A 345 -20.84 0.97 -25.69
C PHE A 345 -20.85 0.43 -27.13
N GLY A 346 -19.71 -0.14 -27.55
CA GLY A 346 -19.55 -0.76 -28.87
C GLY A 346 -19.14 0.19 -30.00
N GLN A 347 -18.65 1.38 -29.70
CA GLN A 347 -18.10 2.30 -30.69
C GLN A 347 -16.58 2.52 -30.45
N PRO A 348 -15.72 1.92 -31.29
CA PRO A 348 -16.00 0.97 -32.38
C PRO A 348 -16.22 -0.46 -31.87
N LEU A 349 -17.05 -1.24 -32.58
CA LEU A 349 -17.24 -2.67 -32.31
C LEU A 349 -16.18 -3.49 -33.03
N THR A 350 -15.33 -4.14 -32.27
CA THR A 350 -14.28 -5.07 -32.73
C THR A 350 -14.43 -6.41 -32.03
N SER A 351 -13.67 -7.42 -32.43
CA SER A 351 -13.65 -8.71 -31.73
C SER A 351 -13.22 -8.58 -30.27
N ARG A 352 -12.27 -7.70 -29.98
CA ARG A 352 -11.79 -7.42 -28.61
C ARG A 352 -12.80 -6.68 -27.76
N THR A 353 -13.51 -5.70 -28.31
CA THR A 353 -14.55 -4.97 -27.58
C THR A 353 -15.78 -5.84 -27.34
N LYS A 354 -16.13 -6.71 -28.32
CA LYS A 354 -17.16 -7.73 -28.13
C LYS A 354 -16.85 -8.64 -26.94
N HIS A 355 -15.61 -9.12 -26.83
CA HIS A 355 -15.17 -9.97 -25.74
C HIS A 355 -15.36 -9.31 -24.35
N ILE A 356 -15.12 -8.00 -24.24
CA ILE A 356 -15.37 -7.25 -22.99
C ILE A 356 -16.87 -7.16 -22.72
N ARG A 357 -17.69 -6.90 -23.73
CA ARG A 357 -19.15 -6.87 -23.62
C ARG A 357 -19.75 -8.23 -23.22
N ASP A 358 -19.20 -9.31 -23.75
CA ASP A 358 -19.62 -10.67 -23.37
C ASP A 358 -19.38 -10.89 -21.85
N ALA A 359 -18.31 -10.33 -21.26
CA ALA A 359 -18.10 -10.37 -19.80
C ALA A 359 -19.18 -9.59 -19.03
N VAL A 360 -19.64 -8.45 -19.55
CA VAL A 360 -20.75 -7.68 -18.95
C VAL A 360 -22.05 -8.48 -18.99
N GLU A 361 -22.34 -9.16 -20.12
CA GLU A 361 -23.55 -10.01 -20.24
C GLU A 361 -23.51 -11.18 -19.25
N ILE A 362 -22.35 -11.80 -19.04
CA ILE A 362 -22.18 -12.86 -18.01
C ILE A 362 -22.57 -12.34 -16.61
N LEU A 363 -22.20 -11.12 -16.24
CA LEU A 363 -22.63 -10.55 -14.95
C LEU A 363 -24.14 -10.27 -14.90
N ARG A 364 -24.76 -9.87 -16.02
CA ARG A 364 -26.23 -9.71 -16.12
C ARG A 364 -26.95 -11.02 -15.91
N GLU A 365 -26.48 -12.10 -16.57
CA GLU A 365 -27.03 -13.45 -16.43
C GLU A 365 -26.88 -13.97 -14.97
N LYS A 366 -25.73 -13.71 -14.34
CA LYS A 366 -25.47 -14.09 -12.94
C LYS A 366 -26.23 -13.26 -11.92
N LYS A 367 -26.90 -12.17 -12.32
CA LYS A 367 -27.69 -11.28 -11.45
C LYS A 367 -26.92 -10.83 -10.20
N VAL A 368 -25.70 -10.33 -10.42
CA VAL A 368 -24.83 -9.86 -9.32
C VAL A 368 -25.46 -8.71 -8.54
N ASP A 369 -25.05 -8.54 -7.28
CA ASP A 369 -25.60 -7.60 -6.31
C ASP A 369 -24.88 -6.26 -6.22
N PHE A 370 -24.18 -5.85 -7.30
CA PHE A 370 -23.47 -4.59 -7.41
C PHE A 370 -23.73 -3.92 -8.76
N GLU A 371 -23.49 -2.61 -8.84
CA GLU A 371 -23.62 -1.86 -10.08
C GLU A 371 -22.43 -2.10 -11.01
N PHE A 372 -22.70 -2.35 -12.28
CA PHE A 372 -21.67 -2.55 -13.29
C PHE A 372 -22.17 -2.13 -14.68
N ASP A 373 -21.23 -1.77 -15.56
CA ASP A 373 -21.51 -1.49 -16.95
C ASP A 373 -20.23 -1.56 -17.82
N GLY A 374 -20.36 -1.45 -19.11
CA GLY A 374 -19.25 -1.42 -20.10
C GLY A 374 -19.70 -2.04 -21.45
N ASP A 375 -18.85 -2.03 -22.44
CA ASP A 375 -17.49 -1.46 -22.48
C ASP A 375 -17.52 0.08 -22.46
N MET A 376 -16.60 0.69 -21.75
CA MET A 376 -16.47 2.15 -21.75
C MET A 376 -15.01 2.61 -21.59
N GLN A 377 -14.71 3.81 -22.05
CA GLN A 377 -13.39 4.42 -21.87
C GLN A 377 -13.19 4.86 -20.40
N PRO A 378 -11.92 4.91 -19.91
CA PRO A 378 -11.65 5.26 -18.51
C PRO A 378 -12.16 6.65 -18.08
N ASP A 379 -12.12 7.63 -18.98
CA ASP A 379 -12.64 8.97 -18.74
C ASP A 379 -14.16 8.97 -18.56
N VAL A 380 -14.89 8.19 -19.37
CA VAL A 380 -16.34 7.99 -19.23
C VAL A 380 -16.67 7.30 -17.91
N ALA A 381 -15.89 6.30 -17.50
CA ALA A 381 -16.09 5.59 -16.25
C ALA A 381 -15.87 6.48 -15.01
N LEU A 382 -14.94 7.45 -15.08
CA LEU A 382 -14.44 8.20 -13.92
C LEU A 382 -14.87 9.68 -13.85
N ASN A 383 -15.43 10.25 -14.95
CA ASN A 383 -15.83 11.66 -15.01
C ASN A 383 -17.34 11.80 -15.20
N SER A 384 -18.00 12.45 -14.23
CA SER A 384 -19.46 12.69 -14.23
C SER A 384 -19.95 13.63 -15.35
N GLU A 385 -19.08 14.37 -16.01
CA GLU A 385 -19.44 15.22 -17.16
C GLU A 385 -20.04 14.42 -18.32
N TYR A 386 -19.76 13.12 -18.39
CA TYR A 386 -20.30 12.23 -19.42
C TYR A 386 -21.68 11.64 -19.08
N GLU A 387 -22.25 11.88 -17.90
CA GLU A 387 -23.56 11.34 -17.48
C GLU A 387 -24.70 11.78 -18.45
N GLU A 388 -24.66 13.01 -18.91
CA GLU A 388 -25.66 13.54 -19.85
C GLU A 388 -25.59 12.89 -21.24
N LEU A 389 -24.40 12.44 -21.65
CA LEU A 389 -24.21 11.79 -22.95
C LEU A 389 -24.68 10.32 -22.94
N TYR A 390 -24.67 9.66 -21.79
CA TYR A 390 -25.00 8.25 -21.63
C TYR A 390 -26.04 8.03 -20.51
N PRO A 391 -27.26 8.62 -20.64
CA PRO A 391 -28.28 8.58 -19.55
C PRO A 391 -28.81 7.16 -19.26
N PHE A 392 -28.57 6.21 -20.16
CA PHE A 392 -28.94 4.80 -19.98
C PHE A 392 -27.94 4.03 -19.12
N ALA A 393 -26.74 4.54 -18.94
CA ALA A 393 -25.67 3.87 -18.20
C ALA A 393 -25.69 4.24 -16.71
N LYS A 394 -25.60 3.24 -15.82
CA LYS A 394 -25.80 3.44 -14.37
C LYS A 394 -24.58 4.00 -13.65
N ILE A 395 -23.36 3.75 -14.17
CA ILE A 395 -22.10 3.98 -13.45
C ILE A 395 -21.17 5.02 -14.08
N VAL A 396 -21.59 5.70 -15.14
CA VAL A 396 -20.78 6.76 -15.78
C VAL A 396 -20.35 7.78 -14.71
N GLY A 397 -19.05 8.10 -14.68
CA GLY A 397 -18.48 9.02 -13.71
C GLY A 397 -18.39 8.53 -12.25
N LYS A 398 -18.95 7.36 -11.95
CA LYS A 398 -19.10 6.84 -10.58
C LYS A 398 -18.27 5.59 -10.28
N ALA A 399 -17.63 5.01 -11.31
CA ALA A 399 -16.87 3.78 -11.15
C ALA A 399 -15.73 3.93 -10.13
N ASN A 400 -15.57 2.90 -9.30
CA ASN A 400 -14.44 2.75 -8.40
C ASN A 400 -13.68 1.44 -8.60
N ILE A 401 -14.17 0.57 -9.49
CA ILE A 401 -13.50 -0.65 -9.93
C ILE A 401 -13.36 -0.60 -11.44
N LEU A 402 -12.15 -0.77 -11.93
CA LEU A 402 -11.84 -0.83 -13.36
C LEU A 402 -11.33 -2.23 -13.70
N ILE A 403 -12.12 -2.98 -14.47
CA ILE A 403 -11.70 -4.27 -15.04
C ILE A 403 -11.09 -3.99 -16.40
N MET A 404 -9.80 -4.23 -16.49
CA MET A 404 -9.01 -3.93 -17.67
C MET A 404 -9.04 -5.11 -18.66
N PRO A 405 -8.89 -4.86 -19.98
CA PRO A 405 -8.94 -5.92 -21.00
C PRO A 405 -7.77 -6.90 -20.92
N GLY A 406 -6.81 -6.67 -20.07
CA GLY A 406 -5.66 -7.54 -19.82
C GLY A 406 -4.54 -6.87 -19.06
N GLN A 407 -3.59 -7.68 -18.62
CA GLN A 407 -2.45 -7.26 -17.78
C GLN A 407 -1.64 -6.09 -18.37
N HIS A 408 -1.46 -6.06 -19.71
CA HIS A 408 -0.70 -4.98 -20.35
C HIS A 408 -1.32 -3.60 -20.07
N SER A 409 -2.61 -3.45 -20.38
CA SER A 409 -3.32 -2.18 -20.12
C SER A 409 -3.36 -1.83 -18.65
N ALA A 410 -3.67 -2.78 -17.80
CA ALA A 410 -3.72 -2.58 -16.35
C ALA A 410 -2.38 -2.15 -15.77
N ALA A 411 -1.31 -2.91 -16.06
CA ALA A 411 0.02 -2.65 -15.51
C ALA A 411 0.62 -1.33 -16.01
N ILE A 412 0.40 -0.98 -17.27
CA ILE A 412 0.87 0.29 -17.84
C ILE A 412 0.12 1.46 -17.19
N SER A 413 -1.22 1.37 -17.09
CA SER A 413 -2.05 2.45 -16.57
C SER A 413 -1.70 2.82 -15.13
N TYR A 414 -1.70 1.87 -14.19
CA TYR A 414 -1.42 2.21 -12.81
C TYR A 414 0.03 2.67 -12.59
N LYS A 415 1.01 2.14 -13.36
CA LYS A 415 2.40 2.57 -13.27
C LYS A 415 2.61 3.98 -13.82
N LEU A 416 1.93 4.35 -14.91
CA LEU A 416 1.93 5.73 -15.39
C LEU A 416 1.34 6.68 -14.35
N MET A 417 0.18 6.33 -13.75
CA MET A 417 -0.41 7.12 -12.67
C MET A 417 0.54 7.27 -11.48
N LYS A 418 1.22 6.19 -11.05
CA LYS A 418 2.21 6.21 -9.97
C LYS A 418 3.41 7.11 -10.29
N THR A 419 3.82 7.21 -11.57
CA THR A 419 5.02 7.95 -11.99
C THR A 419 4.75 9.45 -12.15
N PHE A 420 3.58 9.82 -12.68
CA PHE A 420 3.31 11.19 -13.10
C PHE A 420 2.52 12.04 -12.10
N GLY A 421 2.13 11.53 -10.95
CA GLY A 421 1.32 12.32 -10.04
C GLY A 421 1.45 11.91 -8.57
N ASP A 422 0.76 12.67 -7.72
CA ASP A 422 0.58 12.35 -6.29
C ASP A 422 -0.36 11.13 -6.16
N THR A 423 0.07 9.99 -6.71
CA THR A 423 -0.72 8.76 -6.75
C THR A 423 -0.08 7.73 -5.85
N LYS A 424 -0.82 7.29 -4.84
CA LYS A 424 -0.42 6.15 -3.99
C LYS A 424 -1.02 4.87 -4.54
N VAL A 425 -0.22 3.82 -4.54
CA VAL A 425 -0.63 2.50 -5.03
C VAL A 425 -0.34 1.47 -3.95
N ILE A 426 -1.35 0.72 -3.53
CA ILE A 426 -1.21 -0.46 -2.68
C ILE A 426 -1.45 -1.69 -3.54
N GLY A 427 -0.51 -2.62 -3.52
CA GLY A 427 -0.56 -3.82 -4.33
C GLY A 427 0.62 -3.97 -5.30
N PRO A 428 0.54 -4.95 -6.23
CA PRO A 428 -0.63 -5.79 -6.48
C PRO A 428 -0.90 -6.75 -5.31
N LEU A 429 -2.18 -6.82 -4.89
CA LEU A 429 -2.66 -7.80 -3.92
C LEU A 429 -2.97 -9.09 -4.67
N LEU A 430 -2.48 -10.23 -4.18
CA LEU A 430 -2.68 -11.52 -4.82
C LEU A 430 -3.98 -12.17 -4.31
N ILE A 431 -5.05 -11.99 -5.06
CA ILE A 431 -6.38 -12.49 -4.72
C ILE A 431 -6.59 -13.90 -5.26
N GLY A 432 -7.41 -14.71 -4.58
CA GLY A 432 -7.81 -16.04 -5.02
C GLY A 432 -6.80 -17.16 -4.71
N LEU A 433 -5.65 -16.87 -4.13
CA LEU A 433 -4.70 -17.88 -3.68
C LEU A 433 -5.24 -18.61 -2.44
N GLY A 434 -4.96 -19.93 -2.33
CA GLY A 434 -5.42 -20.74 -1.20
C GLY A 434 -4.86 -20.34 0.16
N LEU A 435 -3.72 -19.65 0.18
CA LEU A 435 -3.03 -19.18 1.39
C LEU A 435 -2.68 -17.69 1.27
N PRO A 436 -2.58 -16.96 2.40
CA PRO A 436 -2.31 -15.53 2.42
C PRO A 436 -0.82 -15.22 2.16
N ILE A 437 -0.48 -15.09 0.90
CA ILE A 437 0.87 -14.79 0.44
C ILE A 437 0.81 -13.58 -0.49
N GLU A 438 1.59 -12.55 -0.17
CA GLU A 438 1.70 -11.33 -0.96
C GLU A 438 3.07 -11.23 -1.64
N ILE A 439 3.10 -10.59 -2.80
CA ILE A 439 4.32 -10.37 -3.57
C ILE A 439 4.58 -8.88 -3.67
N ALA A 440 5.61 -8.40 -2.96
CA ALA A 440 6.08 -7.04 -3.08
C ALA A 440 6.69 -6.79 -4.49
N PRO A 441 6.34 -5.71 -5.17
CA PRO A 441 7.06 -5.27 -6.36
C PRO A 441 8.56 -5.14 -6.12
N LEU A 442 9.35 -5.34 -7.15
CA LEU A 442 10.81 -5.21 -7.08
C LEU A 442 11.20 -3.82 -6.54
N ARG A 443 12.05 -3.77 -5.50
CA ARG A 443 12.50 -2.55 -4.82
C ARG A 443 11.37 -1.74 -4.16
N SER A 444 10.35 -2.42 -3.62
CA SER A 444 9.35 -1.79 -2.78
C SER A 444 9.98 -1.09 -1.57
N SER A 445 9.42 0.04 -1.22
CA SER A 445 9.77 0.77 0.01
C SER A 445 9.37 -0.01 1.27
N THR A 446 9.97 0.35 2.39
CA THR A 446 9.62 -0.20 3.71
C THR A 446 8.11 -0.13 3.99
N SER A 447 7.46 0.99 3.67
CA SER A 447 6.02 1.18 3.89
C SER A 447 5.16 0.27 3.00
N GLU A 448 5.54 0.09 1.73
CA GLU A 448 4.83 -0.84 0.83
C GLU A 448 4.92 -2.29 1.33
N VAL A 449 6.09 -2.72 1.80
CA VAL A 449 6.26 -4.08 2.38
C VAL A 449 5.44 -4.24 3.65
N ILE A 450 5.39 -3.23 4.55
CA ILE A 450 4.53 -3.25 5.75
C ILE A 450 3.06 -3.37 5.37
N ASN A 451 2.59 -2.60 4.39
CA ASN A 451 1.21 -2.65 3.94
C ASN A 451 0.83 -4.04 3.44
N LEU A 452 1.68 -4.67 2.62
CA LEU A 452 1.46 -6.03 2.13
C LEU A 452 1.49 -7.07 3.27
N ALA A 453 2.40 -6.93 4.24
CA ALA A 453 2.45 -7.79 5.42
C ALA A 453 1.18 -7.65 6.28
N SER A 454 0.67 -6.42 6.45
CA SER A 454 -0.58 -6.15 7.17
C SER A 454 -1.78 -6.77 6.45
N ILE A 455 -1.83 -6.67 5.13
CA ILE A 455 -2.89 -7.27 4.31
C ILE A 455 -2.81 -8.79 4.36
N ALA A 456 -1.61 -9.39 4.27
CA ALA A 456 -1.43 -10.83 4.45
C ALA A 456 -1.94 -11.28 5.83
N ALA A 457 -1.58 -10.59 6.91
CA ALA A 457 -2.05 -10.89 8.26
C ALA A 457 -3.59 -10.76 8.40
N TYR A 458 -4.18 -9.74 7.76
CA TYR A 458 -5.62 -9.53 7.72
C TYR A 458 -6.34 -10.66 6.96
N SER A 459 -5.79 -11.07 5.81
CA SER A 459 -6.33 -12.13 4.96
C SER A 459 -6.38 -13.49 5.66
N VAL A 460 -5.44 -13.80 6.56
CA VAL A 460 -5.48 -15.02 7.40
C VAL A 460 -6.79 -15.11 8.17
N SER A 461 -7.25 -14.01 8.75
CA SER A 461 -8.45 -14.00 9.57
C SER A 461 -9.73 -14.11 8.73
N TYR A 462 -9.72 -13.63 7.49
CA TYR A 462 -10.85 -13.71 6.58
C TYR A 462 -11.01 -15.08 5.90
N THR A 463 -9.93 -15.80 5.67
CA THR A 463 -9.98 -17.16 5.11
C THR A 463 -10.71 -18.13 6.05
N HIS A 464 -10.75 -17.84 7.34
CA HIS A 464 -11.48 -18.61 8.33
C HIS A 464 -12.96 -18.21 8.47
N LEU A 465 -13.36 -17.00 8.03
CA LEU A 465 -14.74 -16.50 8.13
C LEU A 465 -15.61 -16.86 6.92
N THR A 466 -15.01 -17.30 5.81
CA THR A 466 -15.72 -17.70 4.58
C THR A 466 -15.84 -19.20 4.40
N LEU A 467 -15.94 -19.98 5.47
CA LEU A 467 -16.49 -21.33 5.36
C LEU A 467 -17.98 -21.19 5.01
N PRO A 468 -18.48 -21.84 3.94
CA PRO A 468 -19.88 -21.80 3.63
C PRO A 468 -20.63 -22.41 4.81
N THR A 469 -21.46 -21.64 5.49
CA THR A 469 -22.56 -22.18 6.25
C THR A 469 -23.50 -22.82 5.22
N THR A 470 -23.26 -24.08 4.92
CA THR A 470 -24.28 -24.92 4.27
C THR A 470 -25.44 -24.97 5.24
N PRO A 471 -26.64 -24.53 4.88
CA PRO A 471 -27.82 -24.85 5.68
C PRO A 471 -27.95 -26.38 5.63
N VAL A 472 -27.83 -27.01 6.77
CA VAL A 472 -28.30 -28.38 6.92
C VAL A 472 -29.81 -28.31 6.82
N VAL A 473 -30.38 -28.85 5.73
CA VAL A 473 -31.78 -29.16 5.59
C VAL A 473 -32.10 -30.41 6.41
#